data_a9672e6b62e86be71d64627c849e8a15
#
_entry.id   a9672e6b62e86be71d64627c849e8a15
#
_cell.length_a   1.000
_cell.length_b   1.000
_cell.length_c   1.000
_cell.angle_alpha   90.00
_cell.angle_beta   90.00
_cell.angle_gamma   90.00
#
_symmetry.space_group_name_H-M   'P 1'
#
loop_
_entity.id
_entity.type
_entity.pdbx_description
1 polymer ?
#
loop_
_entity_poly.entity_id
_entity_poly.type
_entity_poly.pdbx_seq_one_letter_code
_entity_poly.pdbx_strand_id
1 'polypeptide(L)'
;MAIMIPEKPRSFEPASQEGLIFEALALLPEEYYVFHSFRITDTREGIFHESETDFVIFNRFKGVICLEAKAGQVRYENGCWLYGSGIPMHNGGPFNQASANKYKLMRYVSDSNMSFILGKCKFLHAVWFPSVSNERLRTMTMPSEGDKNLVLTKEALNNPEEFLDKIYALSLPNYIETKLSETECERLVREIFCPQFNVFPSTSFETDLKKIVFHRLLNEQSGI
;
A
#
# COMPACT_ATOMS: atom_id res chain seq x y z
N MET A 1 -17.15 1.04 -1.67
CA MET A 1 -16.08 0.06 -1.40
C MET A 1 -14.88 0.43 -2.27
N ALA A 2 -13.67 0.22 -1.75
CA ALA A 2 -12.44 0.54 -2.47
C ALA A 2 -12.33 -0.18 -3.82
N ILE A 3 -11.59 0.44 -4.74
CA ILE A 3 -11.24 -0.15 -6.02
C ILE A 3 -9.98 -1.00 -5.81
N MET A 4 -10.16 -2.32 -5.80
CA MET A 4 -9.07 -3.29 -5.60
C MET A 4 -8.43 -3.65 -6.94
N ILE A 5 -7.08 -3.65 -7.02
CA ILE A 5 -6.33 -4.00 -8.22
C ILE A 5 -5.18 -4.95 -7.85
N PRO A 6 -5.21 -6.19 -8.31
CA PRO A 6 -6.29 -6.82 -9.06
C PRO A 6 -7.55 -6.98 -8.19
N GLU A 7 -8.71 -7.04 -8.83
CA GLU A 7 -9.99 -7.22 -8.13
C GLU A 7 -10.02 -8.51 -7.31
N LYS A 8 -9.47 -9.58 -7.87
CA LYS A 8 -9.28 -10.88 -7.19
C LYS A 8 -7.85 -11.34 -7.42
N PRO A 9 -7.01 -11.37 -6.39
CA PRO A 9 -5.68 -11.94 -6.49
C PRO A 9 -5.79 -13.44 -6.78
N ARG A 10 -4.79 -14.00 -7.48
CA ARG A 10 -4.82 -15.41 -7.90
C ARG A 10 -4.81 -16.37 -6.71
N SER A 11 -4.04 -16.05 -5.67
CA SER A 11 -3.99 -16.80 -4.42
C SER A 11 -3.23 -15.96 -3.38
N PHE A 12 -3.58 -16.15 -2.11
CA PHE A 12 -2.77 -15.69 -0.99
C PHE A 12 -2.07 -16.88 -0.35
N GLU A 13 -0.84 -16.70 0.07
CA GLU A 13 -0.22 -17.65 0.96
C GLU A 13 -0.92 -17.52 2.34
N PRO A 14 -1.54 -18.59 2.87
CA PRO A 14 -2.29 -18.49 4.13
C PRO A 14 -1.46 -17.97 5.31
N ALA A 15 -0.15 -18.29 5.31
CA ALA A 15 0.76 -17.86 6.34
C ALA A 15 1.09 -16.34 6.29
N SER A 16 0.94 -15.69 5.12
CA SER A 16 1.22 -14.25 4.98
C SER A 16 0.16 -13.36 5.62
N GLN A 17 -1.06 -13.87 5.79
CA GLN A 17 -2.24 -13.12 6.24
C GLN A 17 -2.60 -11.90 5.35
N GLU A 18 -2.00 -11.79 4.18
CA GLU A 18 -2.32 -10.73 3.21
C GLU A 18 -3.77 -10.79 2.74
N GLY A 19 -4.36 -12.00 2.67
CA GLY A 19 -5.76 -12.17 2.35
C GLY A 19 -6.70 -11.45 3.33
N LEU A 20 -6.42 -11.51 4.64
CA LEU A 20 -7.18 -10.79 5.65
C LEU A 20 -7.06 -9.28 5.49
N ILE A 21 -5.85 -8.81 5.18
CA ILE A 21 -5.59 -7.38 4.92
C ILE A 21 -6.32 -6.95 3.66
N PHE A 22 -6.27 -7.76 2.60
CA PHE A 22 -6.96 -7.47 1.33
C PHE A 22 -8.48 -7.33 1.54
N GLU A 23 -9.09 -8.26 2.26
CA GLU A 23 -10.52 -8.23 2.60
C GLU A 23 -10.87 -6.98 3.44
N ALA A 24 -10.05 -6.64 4.43
CA ALA A 24 -10.24 -5.43 5.23
C ALA A 24 -10.14 -4.16 4.38
N LEU A 25 -9.11 -4.05 3.53
CA LEU A 25 -8.93 -2.89 2.65
C LEU A 25 -10.04 -2.76 1.60
N ALA A 26 -10.65 -3.85 1.18
CA ALA A 26 -11.79 -3.83 0.25
C ALA A 26 -13.02 -3.12 0.84
N LEU A 27 -13.13 -3.06 2.16
CA LEU A 27 -14.23 -2.35 2.86
C LEU A 27 -14.07 -0.83 2.88
N LEU A 28 -12.90 -0.30 2.53
CA LEU A 28 -12.67 1.15 2.47
C LEU A 28 -13.65 1.83 1.50
N PRO A 29 -13.92 3.15 1.68
CA PRO A 29 -14.75 3.93 0.76
C PRO A 29 -14.25 3.93 -0.69
N GLU A 30 -15.10 4.39 -1.60
CA GLU A 30 -14.83 4.38 -3.06
C GLU A 30 -13.72 5.33 -3.51
N GLU A 31 -13.32 6.26 -2.65
CA GLU A 31 -12.20 7.16 -2.92
C GLU A 31 -10.82 6.49 -2.81
N TYR A 32 -10.79 5.23 -2.35
CA TYR A 32 -9.56 4.46 -2.21
C TYR A 32 -9.34 3.53 -3.39
N TYR A 33 -8.10 3.53 -3.87
CA TYR A 33 -7.54 2.55 -4.80
C TYR A 33 -6.51 1.73 -4.03
N VAL A 34 -6.62 0.42 -4.10
CA VAL A 34 -5.73 -0.50 -3.41
C VAL A 34 -5.08 -1.44 -4.43
N PHE A 35 -3.77 -1.35 -4.52
CA PHE A 35 -2.94 -2.17 -5.41
C PHE A 35 -2.22 -3.22 -4.58
N HIS A 36 -2.51 -4.48 -4.80
CA HIS A 36 -1.86 -5.61 -4.11
C HIS A 36 -0.72 -6.17 -4.95
N SER A 37 0.40 -6.52 -4.31
CA SER A 37 1.62 -7.01 -4.97
C SER A 37 2.14 -6.04 -6.05
N PHE A 38 2.30 -4.78 -5.67
CA PHE A 38 2.75 -3.73 -6.59
C PHE A 38 4.25 -3.86 -6.85
N ARG A 39 4.61 -4.15 -8.11
CA ARG A 39 5.99 -4.38 -8.51
C ARG A 39 6.55 -3.20 -9.28
N ILE A 40 7.76 -2.80 -8.95
CA ILE A 40 8.56 -1.84 -9.71
C ILE A 40 9.81 -2.55 -10.17
N THR A 41 10.04 -2.51 -11.48
CA THR A 41 11.28 -2.97 -12.11
C THR A 41 12.06 -1.76 -12.59
N ASP A 42 13.37 -1.75 -12.37
CA ASP A 42 14.26 -0.67 -12.76
C ASP A 42 15.62 -1.26 -13.19
N THR A 43 16.23 -0.68 -14.20
CA THR A 43 17.57 -1.07 -14.63
C THR A 43 18.51 0.09 -14.44
N ARG A 44 19.50 -0.06 -13.55
CA ARG A 44 20.52 0.96 -13.26
C ARG A 44 21.90 0.39 -13.48
N GLU A 45 22.74 1.15 -14.16
CA GLU A 45 24.12 0.76 -14.42
C GLU A 45 24.23 -0.67 -15.00
N GLY A 46 23.23 -1.08 -15.79
CA GLY A 46 23.15 -2.42 -16.34
C GLY A 46 22.67 -3.50 -15.36
N ILE A 47 22.30 -3.14 -14.14
CA ILE A 47 21.78 -4.06 -13.12
C ILE A 47 20.26 -3.95 -13.06
N PHE A 48 19.59 -5.08 -13.21
CA PHE A 48 18.15 -5.20 -13.05
C PHE A 48 17.77 -5.23 -11.58
N HIS A 49 16.88 -4.33 -11.18
CA HIS A 49 16.32 -4.26 -9.84
C HIS A 49 14.82 -4.50 -9.90
N GLU A 50 14.34 -5.36 -9.03
CA GLU A 50 12.93 -5.60 -8.81
C GLU A 50 12.60 -5.34 -7.35
N SER A 51 11.42 -4.77 -7.09
CA SER A 51 10.88 -4.64 -5.75
C SER A 51 9.38 -4.82 -5.79
N GLU A 52 8.86 -5.45 -4.77
CA GLU A 52 7.44 -5.65 -4.54
C GLU A 52 7.03 -4.92 -3.27
N THR A 53 5.90 -4.24 -3.32
CA THR A 53 5.20 -3.64 -2.18
C THR A 53 3.93 -4.44 -1.97
N ASP A 54 3.70 -4.96 -0.79
CA ASP A 54 2.55 -5.82 -0.52
C ASP A 54 1.25 -5.10 -0.87
N PHE A 55 1.11 -3.83 -0.44
CA PHE A 55 -0.01 -2.99 -0.86
C PHE A 55 0.45 -1.55 -1.11
N VAL A 56 -0.05 -0.95 -2.18
CA VAL A 56 -0.04 0.50 -2.38
C VAL A 56 -1.48 0.99 -2.26
N ILE A 57 -1.71 1.91 -1.33
CA ILE A 57 -3.04 2.46 -1.05
C ILE A 57 -3.04 3.93 -1.48
N PHE A 58 -3.87 4.28 -2.44
CA PHE A 58 -4.04 5.64 -2.91
C PHE A 58 -5.44 6.15 -2.56
N ASN A 59 -5.49 7.27 -1.85
CA ASN A 59 -6.71 8.04 -1.66
C ASN A 59 -6.53 9.40 -2.34
N ARG A 60 -7.46 9.78 -3.20
CA ARG A 60 -7.37 10.99 -4.03
C ARG A 60 -7.24 12.29 -3.24
N PHE A 61 -7.69 12.31 -1.99
CA PHE A 61 -7.65 13.48 -1.12
C PHE A 61 -6.52 13.44 -0.09
N LYS A 62 -6.04 12.24 0.24
CA LYS A 62 -5.11 12.02 1.37
C LYS A 62 -3.69 11.68 0.91
N GLY A 63 -3.54 11.02 -0.24
CA GLY A 63 -2.23 10.66 -0.83
C GLY A 63 -2.01 9.17 -0.99
N VAL A 64 -0.75 8.76 -0.97
CA VAL A 64 -0.28 7.39 -1.22
C VAL A 64 0.38 6.82 0.04
N ILE A 65 0.05 5.59 0.39
CA ILE A 65 0.75 4.79 1.41
C ILE A 65 1.31 3.53 0.76
N CYS A 66 2.63 3.32 0.89
CA CYS A 66 3.27 2.03 0.63
C CYS A 66 3.23 1.21 1.92
N LEU A 67 2.52 0.10 1.90
CA LEU A 67 2.26 -0.73 3.06
C LEU A 67 3.00 -2.06 2.94
N GLU A 68 3.73 -2.41 4.00
CA GLU A 68 4.39 -3.71 4.19
C GLU A 68 3.65 -4.51 5.25
N ALA A 69 3.29 -5.75 4.95
CA ALA A 69 2.60 -6.66 5.85
C ALA A 69 3.56 -7.69 6.44
N LYS A 70 3.47 -7.93 7.74
CA LYS A 70 4.23 -9.00 8.39
C LYS A 70 3.32 -9.81 9.31
N ALA A 71 3.03 -11.02 8.87
CA ALA A 71 2.18 -11.96 9.59
C ALA A 71 2.84 -12.51 10.85
N GLY A 72 1.99 -13.02 11.73
CA GLY A 72 2.40 -13.65 12.97
C GLY A 72 2.89 -12.69 14.04
N GLN A 73 3.48 -13.25 15.08
CA GLN A 73 4.08 -12.44 16.14
C GLN A 73 5.42 -11.90 15.67
N VAL A 74 5.66 -10.64 15.98
CA VAL A 74 6.91 -9.95 15.63
C VAL A 74 7.50 -9.30 16.87
N ARG A 75 8.83 -9.14 16.90
CA ARG A 75 9.55 -8.40 17.93
C ARG A 75 10.82 -7.78 17.39
N TYR A 76 11.27 -6.71 18.04
CA TYR A 76 12.57 -6.12 17.79
C TYR A 76 13.49 -6.41 18.99
N GLU A 77 14.63 -7.03 18.72
CA GLU A 77 15.55 -7.49 19.75
C GLU A 77 16.98 -7.50 19.21
N ASN A 78 17.94 -7.04 20.01
CA ASN A 78 19.38 -7.04 19.66
C ASN A 78 19.67 -6.39 18.29
N GLY A 79 18.97 -5.31 17.96
CA GLY A 79 19.17 -4.62 16.69
C GLY A 79 18.50 -5.27 15.47
N CYS A 80 17.69 -6.32 15.66
CA CYS A 80 17.06 -7.06 14.57
C CYS A 80 15.55 -7.23 14.77
N TRP A 81 14.81 -7.16 13.67
CA TRP A 81 13.43 -7.61 13.62
C TRP A 81 13.38 -9.13 13.50
N LEU A 82 12.61 -9.76 14.36
CA LEU A 82 12.44 -11.21 14.43
C LEU A 82 10.95 -11.58 14.25
N TYR A 83 10.72 -12.67 13.54
CA TYR A 83 9.44 -13.39 13.60
C TYR A 83 9.25 -14.05 14.97
N GLY A 84 8.02 -14.46 15.29
CA GLY A 84 7.73 -15.21 16.52
C GLY A 84 8.56 -16.46 16.69
N SER A 85 8.94 -17.11 15.59
CA SER A 85 9.86 -18.25 15.55
C SER A 85 11.31 -17.94 15.96
N GLY A 86 11.68 -16.66 16.06
CA GLY A 86 13.05 -16.22 16.32
C GLY A 86 13.89 -16.03 15.06
N ILE A 87 13.36 -16.30 13.88
CA ILE A 87 14.06 -16.11 12.61
C ILE A 87 14.16 -14.61 12.31
N PRO A 88 15.35 -14.08 11.98
CA PRO A 88 15.53 -12.69 11.58
C PRO A 88 14.77 -12.36 10.29
N MET A 89 14.20 -11.15 10.25
CA MET A 89 13.59 -10.62 9.03
C MET A 89 14.65 -10.09 8.07
N HIS A 90 14.41 -10.26 6.78
CA HIS A 90 15.31 -9.78 5.73
C HIS A 90 15.24 -8.25 5.56
N ASN A 91 16.20 -7.70 4.82
CA ASN A 91 16.22 -6.30 4.36
C ASN A 91 16.09 -5.25 5.48
N GLY A 92 16.62 -5.53 6.67
CA GLY A 92 16.57 -4.60 7.80
C GLY A 92 15.20 -4.47 8.46
N GLY A 93 14.26 -5.36 8.13
CA GLY A 93 12.92 -5.38 8.73
C GLY A 93 11.86 -4.57 8.00
N PRO A 94 10.63 -4.55 8.54
CA PRO A 94 9.46 -4.08 7.80
C PRO A 94 9.45 -2.57 7.52
N PHE A 95 9.94 -1.75 8.44
CA PHE A 95 9.98 -0.30 8.24
C PHE A 95 10.97 0.11 7.14
N ASN A 96 12.14 -0.54 7.10
CA ASN A 96 13.11 -0.31 6.04
C ASN A 96 12.55 -0.75 4.68
N GLN A 97 11.84 -1.89 4.62
CA GLN A 97 11.20 -2.37 3.40
C GLN A 97 10.12 -1.38 2.92
N ALA A 98 9.19 -1.01 3.78
CA ALA A 98 8.11 -0.07 3.46
C ALA A 98 8.66 1.30 3.02
N SER A 99 9.64 1.84 3.74
CA SER A 99 10.29 3.11 3.41
C SER A 99 11.05 3.04 2.08
N ALA A 100 11.81 1.98 1.86
CA ALA A 100 12.53 1.77 0.60
C ALA A 100 11.57 1.69 -0.59
N ASN A 101 10.47 0.96 -0.45
CA ASN A 101 9.44 0.82 -1.48
C ASN A 101 8.77 2.18 -1.78
N LYS A 102 8.46 2.98 -0.75
CA LYS A 102 7.97 4.35 -0.94
C LYS A 102 8.94 5.19 -1.79
N TYR A 103 10.23 5.19 -1.47
CA TYR A 103 11.21 5.97 -2.22
C TYR A 103 11.43 5.46 -3.65
N LYS A 104 11.32 4.14 -3.87
CA LYS A 104 11.34 3.57 -5.22
C LYS A 104 10.13 4.02 -6.03
N LEU A 105 8.93 4.01 -5.43
CA LEU A 105 7.72 4.53 -6.08
C LEU A 105 7.85 6.02 -6.39
N MET A 106 8.32 6.84 -5.45
CA MET A 106 8.55 8.27 -5.69
C MET A 106 9.53 8.51 -6.83
N ARG A 107 10.59 7.71 -6.93
CA ARG A 107 11.54 7.78 -8.05
C ARG A 107 10.87 7.39 -9.36
N TYR A 108 10.12 6.30 -9.38
CA TYR A 108 9.37 5.87 -10.56
C TYR A 108 8.44 6.98 -11.07
N VAL A 109 7.75 7.67 -10.15
CA VAL A 109 6.95 8.86 -10.47
C VAL A 109 7.84 10.00 -10.98
N SER A 110 9.00 10.25 -10.36
CA SER A 110 9.93 11.31 -10.76
C SER A 110 10.45 11.13 -12.18
N ASP A 111 10.68 9.89 -12.59
CA ASP A 111 11.21 9.54 -13.91
C ASP A 111 10.11 9.49 -15.00
N SER A 112 8.86 9.72 -14.60
CA SER A 112 7.69 9.73 -15.48
C SER A 112 7.24 11.15 -15.86
N ASN A 113 6.26 11.23 -16.77
CA ASN A 113 5.56 12.47 -17.12
C ASN A 113 4.67 13.01 -15.97
N MET A 114 4.63 12.31 -14.83
CA MET A 114 3.87 12.66 -13.65
C MET A 114 4.74 13.20 -12.50
N SER A 115 6.00 13.56 -12.77
CA SER A 115 6.96 14.03 -11.75
C SER A 115 6.44 15.21 -10.89
N PHE A 116 5.62 16.08 -11.47
CA PHE A 116 5.00 17.21 -10.79
C PHE A 116 4.08 16.82 -9.62
N ILE A 117 3.60 15.57 -9.60
CA ILE A 117 2.75 15.02 -8.52
C ILE A 117 3.51 14.98 -7.19
N LEU A 118 4.82 14.83 -7.20
CA LEU A 118 5.64 14.78 -5.98
C LEU A 118 5.55 16.06 -5.13
N GLY A 119 5.22 17.19 -5.75
CA GLY A 119 4.97 18.46 -5.04
C GLY A 119 3.51 18.68 -4.60
N LYS A 120 2.59 17.79 -4.98
CA LYS A 120 1.15 17.94 -4.77
C LYS A 120 0.48 16.76 -4.10
N CYS A 121 1.22 15.71 -3.78
CA CYS A 121 0.69 14.48 -3.21
C CYS A 121 1.59 13.98 -2.10
N LYS A 122 1.02 13.61 -0.97
CA LYS A 122 1.73 12.93 0.11
C LYS A 122 2.11 11.52 -0.33
N PHE A 123 3.36 11.13 -0.05
CA PHE A 123 3.83 9.76 -0.13
C PHE A 123 4.30 9.31 1.25
N LEU A 124 3.61 8.37 1.82
CA LEU A 124 3.83 7.82 3.15
C LEU A 124 4.19 6.33 3.04
N HIS A 125 4.63 5.76 4.14
CA HIS A 125 4.79 4.32 4.28
C HIS A 125 4.19 3.87 5.61
N ALA A 126 3.82 2.61 5.67
CA ALA A 126 3.26 2.01 6.87
C ALA A 126 3.61 0.52 6.94
N VAL A 127 3.45 -0.03 8.13
CA VAL A 127 3.61 -1.47 8.38
C VAL A 127 2.33 -2.01 8.98
N TRP A 128 1.87 -3.17 8.53
CA TRP A 128 0.72 -3.85 9.13
C TRP A 128 1.14 -5.15 9.79
N PHE A 129 0.87 -5.23 11.09
CA PHE A 129 1.04 -6.44 11.90
C PHE A 129 -0.33 -7.05 12.24
N PRO A 130 -0.94 -7.85 11.37
CA PRO A 130 -2.32 -8.32 11.54
C PRO A 130 -2.51 -9.29 12.73
N SER A 131 -1.42 -9.77 13.31
CA SER A 131 -1.43 -10.64 14.50
C SER A 131 -1.01 -9.93 15.80
N VAL A 132 -0.66 -8.64 15.74
CA VAL A 132 -0.22 -7.85 16.90
C VAL A 132 -1.33 -6.90 17.33
N SER A 133 -1.73 -6.97 18.61
CA SER A 133 -2.72 -6.06 19.17
C SER A 133 -2.14 -4.68 19.49
N ASN A 134 -3.02 -3.67 19.61
CA ASN A 134 -2.65 -2.33 20.08
C ASN A 134 -1.94 -2.37 21.45
N GLU A 135 -2.42 -3.21 22.38
CA GLU A 135 -1.81 -3.39 23.68
C GLU A 135 -0.36 -3.89 23.56
N ARG A 136 -0.14 -4.93 22.72
CA ARG A 136 1.19 -5.46 22.47
C ARG A 136 2.08 -4.41 21.82
N LEU A 137 1.59 -3.65 20.85
CA LEU A 137 2.35 -2.57 20.20
C LEU A 137 2.81 -1.51 21.20
N ARG A 138 2.00 -1.14 22.19
CA ARG A 138 2.38 -0.14 23.22
C ARG A 138 3.63 -0.54 23.98
N THR A 139 3.80 -1.83 24.28
CA THR A 139 4.93 -2.38 25.05
C THR A 139 6.09 -2.83 24.19
N MET A 140 5.93 -2.84 22.86
CA MET A 140 6.96 -3.30 21.94
C MET A 140 8.11 -2.30 21.88
N THR A 141 9.34 -2.82 21.95
CA THR A 141 10.55 -2.05 21.63
C THR A 141 10.58 -1.78 20.14
N MET A 142 10.91 -0.54 19.77
CA MET A 142 11.00 -0.11 18.37
C MET A 142 12.43 0.31 18.06
N PRO A 143 12.92 0.07 16.82
CA PRO A 143 14.17 0.65 16.34
C PRO A 143 14.03 2.16 16.11
N SER A 144 15.15 2.83 15.84
CA SER A 144 15.17 4.26 15.55
C SER A 144 14.38 4.66 14.29
N GLU A 145 14.29 3.75 13.32
CA GLU A 145 13.53 3.92 12.08
C GLU A 145 12.05 3.51 12.22
N GLY A 146 11.68 2.91 13.35
CA GLY A 146 10.33 2.43 13.62
C GLY A 146 9.52 3.43 14.43
N ASP A 147 8.41 3.91 13.86
CA ASP A 147 7.43 4.74 14.55
C ASP A 147 6.12 3.98 14.72
N LYS A 148 5.62 3.91 15.97
CA LYS A 148 4.34 3.26 16.29
C LYS A 148 3.15 3.91 15.57
N ASN A 149 3.27 5.20 15.22
CA ASN A 149 2.25 5.91 14.45
C ASN A 149 2.16 5.43 12.98
N LEU A 150 3.15 4.69 12.50
CA LEU A 150 3.16 4.08 11.17
C LEU A 150 2.68 2.62 11.17
N VAL A 151 2.17 2.13 12.31
CA VAL A 151 1.80 0.72 12.47
C VAL A 151 0.28 0.55 12.49
N LEU A 152 -0.21 -0.30 11.59
CA LEU A 152 -1.54 -0.89 11.66
C LEU A 152 -1.44 -2.23 12.42
N THR A 153 -2.36 -2.43 13.35
CA THR A 153 -2.41 -3.61 14.19
C THR A 153 -3.57 -4.53 13.80
N LYS A 154 -3.78 -5.59 14.58
CA LYS A 154 -4.91 -6.51 14.40
C LYS A 154 -6.26 -5.79 14.38
N GLU A 155 -6.42 -4.74 15.18
CA GLU A 155 -7.65 -3.97 15.28
C GLU A 155 -8.01 -3.25 13.98
N ALA A 156 -6.99 -2.90 13.17
CA ALA A 156 -7.21 -2.30 11.86
C ALA A 156 -7.92 -3.22 10.85
N LEU A 157 -7.95 -4.53 11.08
CA LEU A 157 -8.72 -5.46 10.24
C LEU A 157 -10.22 -5.18 10.29
N ASN A 158 -10.72 -4.62 11.39
CA ASN A 158 -12.14 -4.30 11.56
C ASN A 158 -12.48 -2.86 11.14
N ASN A 159 -11.52 -1.95 11.16
CA ASN A 159 -11.71 -0.54 10.82
C ASN A 159 -10.43 0.05 10.20
N PRO A 160 -10.05 -0.37 8.98
CA PRO A 160 -8.80 0.06 8.36
C PRO A 160 -8.76 1.56 8.11
N GLU A 161 -9.89 2.19 7.80
CA GLU A 161 -9.94 3.61 7.49
C GLU A 161 -9.46 4.47 8.67
N GLU A 162 -9.90 4.20 9.88
CA GLU A 162 -9.49 4.95 11.07
C GLU A 162 -7.97 4.91 11.28
N PHE A 163 -7.34 3.76 11.03
CA PHE A 163 -5.90 3.61 11.19
C PHE A 163 -5.13 4.30 10.05
N LEU A 164 -5.60 4.17 8.82
CA LEU A 164 -5.02 4.85 7.67
C LEU A 164 -5.13 6.38 7.82
N ASP A 165 -6.23 6.88 8.33
CA ASP A 165 -6.44 8.31 8.55
C ASP A 165 -5.44 8.90 9.55
N LYS A 166 -5.09 8.17 10.61
CA LYS A 166 -4.04 8.57 11.54
C LYS A 166 -2.68 8.71 10.82
N ILE A 167 -2.38 7.79 9.89
CA ILE A 167 -1.14 7.84 9.10
C ILE A 167 -1.19 9.01 8.11
N TYR A 168 -2.29 9.19 7.37
CA TYR A 168 -2.46 10.32 6.45
C TYR A 168 -2.40 11.69 7.14
N ALA A 169 -2.81 11.77 8.42
CA ALA A 169 -2.73 12.99 9.22
C ALA A 169 -1.29 13.39 9.61
N LEU A 170 -0.31 12.50 9.48
CA LEU A 170 1.08 12.80 9.78
C LEU A 170 1.61 13.90 8.85
N SER A 171 2.28 14.89 9.44
CA SER A 171 2.93 15.96 8.68
C SER A 171 4.26 15.48 8.11
N LEU A 172 4.51 15.79 6.84
CA LEU A 172 5.83 15.58 6.23
C LEU A 172 6.73 16.80 6.46
N PRO A 173 8.07 16.62 6.45
CA PRO A 173 9.00 17.74 6.65
C PRO A 173 8.81 18.91 5.69
N ASN A 174 8.32 18.65 4.48
CA ASN A 174 8.07 19.67 3.45
C ASN A 174 6.65 20.24 3.47
N TYR A 175 5.83 19.89 4.47
CA TYR A 175 4.43 20.32 4.59
C TYR A 175 3.58 20.07 3.32
N ILE A 176 3.91 19.02 2.56
CA ILE A 176 3.16 18.67 1.35
C ILE A 176 1.77 18.18 1.77
N GLU A 177 0.75 18.82 1.24
CA GLU A 177 -0.65 18.40 1.34
C GLU A 177 -1.09 17.80 0.00
N THR A 178 -1.96 16.79 0.04
CA THR A 178 -2.51 16.22 -1.18
C THR A 178 -3.55 17.17 -1.78
N LYS A 179 -3.26 17.68 -2.98
CA LYS A 179 -4.08 18.63 -3.74
C LYS A 179 -4.07 18.25 -5.21
N LEU A 180 -4.68 17.12 -5.51
CA LEU A 180 -4.79 16.61 -6.88
C LEU A 180 -6.15 16.96 -7.47
N SER A 181 -6.17 17.41 -8.73
CA SER A 181 -7.40 17.47 -9.50
C SER A 181 -7.85 16.05 -9.87
N GLU A 182 -9.11 15.91 -10.26
CA GLU A 182 -9.66 14.63 -10.72
C GLU A 182 -8.84 14.04 -11.87
N THR A 183 -8.53 14.86 -12.89
CA THR A 183 -7.69 14.45 -14.01
C THR A 183 -6.29 14.02 -13.60
N GLU A 184 -5.68 14.69 -12.61
CA GLU A 184 -4.36 14.28 -12.08
C GLU A 184 -4.45 12.93 -11.35
N CYS A 185 -5.53 12.70 -10.60
CA CYS A 185 -5.79 11.41 -9.95
C CYS A 185 -5.95 10.30 -10.97
N GLU A 186 -6.78 10.52 -12.00
CA GLU A 186 -6.99 9.55 -13.07
C GLU A 186 -5.70 9.21 -13.80
N ARG A 187 -4.91 10.23 -14.12
CA ARG A 187 -3.61 10.02 -14.78
C ARG A 187 -2.64 9.26 -13.89
N LEU A 188 -2.58 9.59 -12.59
CA LEU A 188 -1.72 8.87 -11.63
C LEU A 188 -2.08 7.39 -11.56
N VAL A 189 -3.36 7.07 -11.48
CA VAL A 189 -3.84 5.68 -11.49
C VAL A 189 -3.49 5.00 -12.82
N ARG A 190 -3.82 5.62 -13.95
CA ARG A 190 -3.63 5.04 -15.27
C ARG A 190 -2.17 4.93 -15.71
N GLU A 191 -1.36 5.97 -15.46
CA GLU A 191 -0.01 6.06 -16.02
C GLU A 191 1.06 5.49 -15.09
N ILE A 192 0.80 5.46 -13.77
CA ILE A 192 1.75 5.00 -12.76
C ILE A 192 1.36 3.65 -12.16
N PHE A 193 0.15 3.52 -11.66
CA PHE A 193 -0.22 2.32 -10.90
C PHE A 193 -0.70 1.17 -11.79
N CYS A 194 -1.61 1.44 -12.70
CA CYS A 194 -2.21 0.37 -13.52
C CYS A 194 -1.26 -0.33 -14.50
N PRO A 195 -0.22 0.29 -15.11
CA PRO A 195 0.68 -0.40 -16.03
C PRO A 195 1.28 -1.67 -15.47
N GLN A 196 1.48 -1.72 -14.14
CA GLN A 196 2.05 -2.88 -13.46
C GLN A 196 1.16 -4.13 -13.49
N PHE A 197 -0.14 -3.96 -13.73
CA PHE A 197 -1.12 -5.03 -13.69
C PHE A 197 -1.63 -5.45 -15.07
N ASN A 198 -1.11 -4.87 -16.16
CA ASN A 198 -1.66 -5.05 -17.52
C ASN A 198 -3.18 -4.81 -17.58
N VAL A 199 -3.71 -3.97 -16.70
CA VAL A 199 -5.12 -3.62 -16.62
C VAL A 199 -5.30 -2.35 -17.41
N PHE A 200 -5.41 -2.45 -18.73
CA PHE A 200 -5.53 -1.27 -19.49
C PHE A 200 -6.54 -1.13 -20.44
N PRO A 201 -6.88 0.05 -20.33
CA PRO A 201 -7.91 0.78 -21.00
C PRO A 201 -7.50 1.22 -22.37
N SER A 202 -8.42 1.07 -23.32
CA SER A 202 -8.19 1.50 -24.67
C SER A 202 -8.68 2.92 -24.97
N THR A 203 -9.57 3.55 -24.17
CA THR A 203 -10.24 4.75 -24.65
C THR A 203 -10.61 5.84 -23.66
N SER A 204 -10.93 5.55 -22.43
CA SER A 204 -11.10 6.57 -21.38
C SER A 204 -11.10 5.90 -20.00
N PHE A 205 -10.47 6.54 -19.07
CA PHE A 205 -10.42 6.10 -17.68
C PHE A 205 -11.82 5.86 -17.08
N GLU A 206 -12.75 6.75 -17.36
CA GLU A 206 -14.14 6.63 -16.91
C GLU A 206 -14.85 5.40 -17.46
N THR A 207 -14.59 5.06 -18.73
CA THR A 207 -15.16 3.88 -19.38
C THR A 207 -14.59 2.59 -18.77
N ASP A 208 -13.34 2.61 -18.35
CA ASP A 208 -12.65 1.44 -17.82
C ASP A 208 -12.94 1.23 -16.34
N LEU A 209 -13.04 2.29 -15.55
CA LEU A 209 -13.61 2.22 -14.20
C LEU A 209 -15.06 1.72 -14.26
N LYS A 210 -15.88 2.21 -15.18
CA LYS A 210 -17.23 1.71 -15.38
C LYS A 210 -17.25 0.23 -15.78
N LYS A 211 -16.31 -0.25 -16.59
CA LYS A 211 -16.18 -1.67 -16.92
C LYS A 211 -15.77 -2.50 -15.69
N ILE A 212 -14.81 -2.03 -14.90
CA ILE A 212 -14.39 -2.70 -13.66
C ILE A 212 -15.58 -2.77 -12.68
N VAL A 213 -16.27 -1.65 -12.48
CA VAL A 213 -17.48 -1.58 -11.63
C VAL A 213 -18.62 -2.43 -12.21
N PHE A 214 -18.83 -2.41 -13.54
CA PHE A 214 -19.86 -3.18 -14.21
C PHE A 214 -19.59 -4.70 -14.14
N HIS A 215 -18.35 -5.14 -14.33
CA HIS A 215 -17.96 -6.54 -14.11
C HIS A 215 -18.18 -6.98 -12.66
N ARG A 216 -17.94 -6.08 -11.72
CA ARG A 216 -18.19 -6.34 -10.30
C ARG A 216 -19.69 -6.52 -10.03
N LEU A 217 -20.53 -5.61 -10.52
CA LEU A 217 -21.99 -5.70 -10.37
C LEU A 217 -22.57 -6.96 -11.02
N LEU A 218 -22.05 -7.38 -12.17
CA LEU A 218 -22.46 -8.61 -12.83
C LEU A 218 -22.06 -9.86 -12.01
N ASN A 219 -20.87 -9.86 -11.39
CA ASN A 219 -20.42 -10.95 -10.54
C ASN A 219 -21.18 -11.01 -9.21
N GLU A 220 -21.63 -9.87 -8.68
CA GLU A 220 -22.48 -9.81 -7.49
C GLU A 220 -23.94 -10.25 -7.77
N GLN A 221 -24.45 -10.01 -8.98
CA GLN A 221 -25.79 -10.48 -9.40
C GLN A 221 -25.81 -11.95 -9.86
N SER A 222 -24.71 -12.48 -10.32
CA SER A 222 -24.61 -13.87 -10.73
C SER A 222 -24.38 -14.84 -9.57
N GLY A 223 -24.50 -14.39 -8.31
CA GLY A 223 -24.52 -15.12 -7.02
C GLY A 223 -24.48 -16.64 -7.06
N ILE A 224 -23.49 -17.20 -7.75
CA ILE A 224 -23.20 -18.64 -7.83
C ILE A 224 -21.72 -18.81 -7.52
#